data_406ace59f26bb65c36a3f54e36f4ec82
#
_entry.id   406ace59f26bb65c36a3f54e36f4ec82
#
_cell.length_a   1.000
_cell.length_b   1.000
_cell.length_c   1.000
_cell.angle_alpha   90.00
_cell.angle_beta   90.00
_cell.angle_gamma   90.00
#
_symmetry.space_group_name_H-M   'P 1'
#
loop_
_entity.id
_entity.type
_entity.pdbx_description
1 polymer ?
#
loop_
_entity_poly.entity_id
_entity_poly.type
_entity_poly.pdbx_seq_one_letter_code
_entity_poly.pdbx_strand_id
1 'polypeptide(L)' 'MKITTEVAGKVWKIEAQVGAKLAVDEVILILESMKMEIPVVAPGAGKLLELQVKEGDTVKEGDVVAVLE' A
#
# COMPACT_ATOMS: atom_id res chain seq x y z
N MET A 1 -6.51 8.74 -7.13
CA MET A 1 -5.02 8.70 -7.10
C MET A 1 -4.56 7.26 -6.94
N LYS A 2 -3.77 6.79 -7.87
CA LYS A 2 -3.22 5.44 -7.78
C LYS A 2 -1.95 5.45 -6.95
N ILE A 3 -1.85 4.49 -6.04
CA ILE A 3 -0.68 4.33 -5.19
C ILE A 3 0.12 3.15 -5.72
N THR A 4 1.36 3.43 -6.11
CA THR A 4 2.25 2.41 -6.65
C THR A 4 3.35 2.10 -5.64
N THR A 5 3.86 0.86 -5.67
CA THR A 5 4.99 0.51 -4.84
C THR A 5 6.29 0.91 -5.54
N GLU A 6 7.24 1.38 -4.77
CA GLU A 6 8.57 1.76 -5.29
C GLU A 6 9.54 0.59 -5.25
N VAL A 7 9.15 -0.52 -4.66
CA VAL A 7 10.03 -1.68 -4.53
C VAL A 7 9.26 -2.96 -4.80
N ALA A 8 9.98 -3.99 -5.21
CA ALA A 8 9.42 -5.33 -5.33
C ALA A 8 9.45 -5.99 -3.95
N GLY A 9 8.43 -6.78 -3.66
CA GLY A 9 8.36 -7.47 -2.39
C GLY A 9 7.07 -8.23 -2.22
N LYS A 10 6.86 -8.73 -1.01
CA LYS A 10 5.66 -9.47 -0.67
C LYS A 10 4.82 -8.64 0.30
N VAL A 11 3.51 -8.60 0.06
CA VAL A 11 2.61 -7.89 0.97
C VAL A 11 2.56 -8.67 2.28
N TRP A 12 3.16 -8.09 3.32
CA TRP A 12 3.23 -8.73 4.62
C TRP A 12 1.99 -8.45 5.46
N LYS A 13 1.55 -7.21 5.45
CA LYS A 13 0.40 -6.81 6.25
C LYS A 13 -0.31 -5.63 5.61
N ILE A 14 -1.63 -5.63 5.63
CA ILE A 14 -2.43 -4.51 5.18
C ILE A 14 -2.97 -3.80 6.42
N GLU A 15 -2.60 -2.54 6.59
CA GLU A 15 -2.97 -1.75 7.77
C GLU A 15 -4.25 -0.95 7.57
N ALA A 16 -4.54 -0.54 6.33
CA ALA A 16 -5.70 0.30 6.03
C ALA A 16 -6.83 -0.53 5.45
N GLN A 17 -8.06 -0.05 5.62
CA GLN A 17 -9.25 -0.71 5.10
C GLN A 17 -9.90 0.14 4.04
N VAL A 18 -10.52 -0.50 3.05
CA VAL A 18 -11.30 0.19 2.03
C VAL A 18 -12.41 0.98 2.73
N GLY A 19 -12.55 2.24 2.33
CA GLY A 19 -13.51 3.15 2.93
C GLY A 19 -12.94 4.03 4.03
N ALA A 20 -11.74 3.75 4.51
CA ALA A 20 -11.12 4.54 5.57
C ALA A 20 -10.59 5.86 5.02
N LYS A 21 -10.68 6.91 5.82
CA LYS A 21 -10.05 8.19 5.52
C LYS A 21 -8.62 8.14 6.03
N LEU A 22 -7.69 8.45 5.15
CA LEU A 22 -6.27 8.39 5.46
C LEU A 22 -5.69 9.80 5.49
N ALA A 23 -4.78 10.02 6.44
CA ALA A 23 -3.99 11.24 6.48
C ALA A 23 -2.75 11.03 5.61
N VAL A 24 -2.10 12.14 5.24
CA VAL A 24 -0.83 12.05 4.52
C VAL A 24 0.17 11.26 5.36
N ASP A 25 0.95 10.41 4.69
CA ASP A 25 1.96 9.52 5.31
C ASP A 25 1.40 8.42 6.21
N GLU A 26 0.09 8.25 6.23
CA GLU A 26 -0.50 7.14 6.96
C GLU A 26 -0.20 5.82 6.23
N VAL A 27 0.18 4.78 6.99
CA VAL A 27 0.57 3.51 6.41
C VAL A 27 -0.65 2.77 5.84
N ILE A 28 -0.56 2.41 4.57
CA ILE A 28 -1.61 1.64 3.89
C ILE A 28 -1.33 0.14 4.05
N LEU A 29 -0.11 -0.26 3.73
CA LEU A 29 0.30 -1.65 3.86
C LEU A 29 1.82 -1.72 4.06
N ILE A 30 2.28 -2.89 4.44
CA ILE A 30 3.71 -3.12 4.68
C ILE A 30 4.17 -4.23 3.75
N LEU A 31 5.24 -3.97 3.02
CA LEU A 31 5.89 -4.95 2.16
C LEU A 31 7.11 -5.52 2.86
N GLU A 32 7.40 -6.79 2.63
CA GLU A 32 8.64 -7.41 3.07
C GLU A 32 9.52 -7.59 1.85
N SER A 33 10.73 -7.04 1.91
CA SER A 33 11.72 -7.15 0.84
C SER A 33 13.08 -7.26 1.47
N MET A 34 13.83 -8.32 1.12
CA MET A 34 15.18 -8.53 1.61
C MET A 34 15.26 -8.49 3.15
N LYS A 35 14.28 -9.12 3.80
CA LYS A 35 14.17 -9.18 5.27
C LYS A 35 13.92 -7.83 5.93
N MET A 36 13.50 -6.84 5.15
CA MET A 36 13.13 -5.52 5.67
C MET A 36 11.65 -5.30 5.48
N GLU A 37 11.04 -4.61 6.44
CA GLU A 37 9.65 -4.19 6.34
C GLU A 37 9.62 -2.78 5.78
N ILE A 38 8.94 -2.62 4.65
CA ILE A 38 8.89 -1.34 3.95
C ILE A 38 7.44 -0.87 3.91
N PRO A 39 7.09 0.25 4.56
CA PRO A 39 5.72 0.74 4.54
C PRO A 39 5.40 1.43 3.22
N VAL A 40 4.18 1.20 2.73
CA VAL A 40 3.61 1.98 1.64
C VAL A 40 2.63 2.95 2.29
N VAL A 41 2.90 4.23 2.11
CA VAL A 41 2.13 5.28 2.80
C VAL A 41 1.30 6.09 1.81
N ALA A 42 0.27 6.75 2.34
CA ALA A 42 -0.57 7.63 1.53
C ALA A 42 0.21 8.89 1.17
N PRO A 43 0.35 9.23 -0.11
CA PRO A 43 1.08 10.44 -0.52
C PRO A 43 0.29 11.71 -0.27
N GLY A 44 -0.99 11.60 0.05
CA GLY A 44 -1.84 12.73 0.39
C GLY A 44 -3.04 12.22 1.16
N ALA A 45 -3.78 13.14 1.79
CA ALA A 45 -4.99 12.78 2.50
C ALA A 45 -6.08 12.37 1.51
N GLY A 46 -6.88 11.37 1.88
CA GLY A 46 -7.98 10.92 1.03
C GLY A 46 -8.60 9.66 1.55
N LYS A 47 -9.66 9.23 0.89
CA LYS A 47 -10.37 8.01 1.24
C LYS A 47 -9.82 6.85 0.42
N LEU A 48 -9.57 5.73 1.07
CA LEU A 48 -9.10 4.52 0.39
C LEU A 48 -10.26 3.89 -0.39
N LEU A 49 -10.19 3.94 -1.71
CA LEU A 49 -11.25 3.42 -2.57
C LEU A 49 -11.10 1.94 -2.87
N GLU A 50 -9.86 1.50 -3.12
CA GLU A 50 -9.59 0.12 -3.49
C GLU A 50 -8.23 -0.32 -2.98
N LEU A 51 -8.13 -1.61 -2.68
CA LEU A 51 -6.86 -2.31 -2.49
C LEU A 51 -6.72 -3.30 -3.63
N GLN A 52 -5.62 -3.19 -4.38
CA GLN A 52 -5.38 -4.04 -5.55
C GLN A 52 -4.61 -5.30 -5.19
N VAL A 53 -4.23 -5.46 -3.94
CA VAL A 53 -3.41 -6.58 -3.48
C VAL A 53 -3.97 -7.13 -2.18
N LYS A 54 -3.54 -8.34 -1.84
CA LYS A 54 -3.90 -9.04 -0.60
C LYS A 54 -2.65 -9.42 0.14
N GLU A 55 -2.79 -9.67 1.44
CA GLU A 55 -1.68 -10.19 2.22
C GLU A 55 -1.18 -11.49 1.60
N GLY A 56 0.12 -11.57 1.42
CA GLY A 56 0.76 -12.71 0.79
C GLY A 56 1.06 -12.54 -0.69
N ASP A 57 0.49 -11.53 -1.34
CA ASP A 57 0.75 -11.27 -2.76
C ASP A 57 2.17 -10.77 -2.96
N THR A 58 2.74 -11.11 -4.12
CA THR A 58 4.03 -10.58 -4.55
C THR A 58 3.79 -9.43 -5.50
N VAL A 59 4.48 -8.32 -5.29
CA VAL A 59 4.37 -7.13 -6.14
C VAL A 59 5.72 -6.75 -6.70
N LYS A 60 5.69 -6.02 -7.81
CA LYS A 60 6.90 -5.52 -8.48
C LYS A 60 6.90 -4.00 -8.42
N GLU A 61 8.09 -3.43 -8.55
CA GLU A 61 8.23 -1.98 -8.63
C GLU A 61 7.28 -1.41 -9.68
N GLY A 62 6.52 -0.41 -9.31
CA GLY A 62 5.57 0.24 -10.19
C GLY A 62 4.16 -0.34 -10.19
N ASP A 63 3.95 -1.49 -9.52
CA ASP A 63 2.61 -2.06 -9.45
C ASP A 63 1.68 -1.16 -8.63
N VAL A 64 0.43 -1.05 -9.09
CA VAL A 64 -0.59 -0.33 -8.32
C VAL A 64 -1.05 -1.23 -7.19
N VAL A 65 -0.95 -0.74 -5.96
CA VAL A 65 -1.36 -1.51 -4.78
C VAL A 65 -2.65 -0.98 -4.15
N ALA A 66 -2.97 0.29 -4.38
CA ALA A 66 -4.16 0.91 -3.80
C ALA A 66 -4.61 2.09 -4.64
N VAL A 67 -5.85 2.51 -4.44
CA VAL A 67 -6.40 3.70 -5.09
C VAL A 67 -7.03 4.58 -4.02
N LEU A 68 -6.64 5.85 -3.99
CA LEU A 68 -7.22 6.87 -3.12
C LEU A 68 -8.11 7.81 -3.92
N GLU A 69 -9.10 8.32 -3.22
CA GLU A 69 -9.99 9.34 -3.77
C GLU A 69 -9.28 10.68 -3.95
#